data_fde4b95274d50d5a2445e5f0d2752f41
#
_entry.id   fde4b95274d50d5a2445e5f0d2752f41
#
_cell.length_a   1.000
_cell.length_b   1.000
_cell.length_c   1.000
_cell.angle_alpha   90.00
_cell.angle_beta   90.00
_cell.angle_gamma   90.00
#
_symmetry.space_group_name_H-M   'P 1'
#
loop_
_entity.id
_entity.type
_entity.pdbx_description
1 polymer ?
#
loop_
_entity_poly.entity_id
_entity_poly.type
_entity_poly.pdbx_seq_one_letter_code
_entity_poly.pdbx_strand_id
1 'polypeptide(L)'
;MTDLSERLVGADRVLAVLAELARHPDGIGLEDMARAMASPKPTVHRALAALRRAGFAAQDGHGRYVLGDEFLRLAFAHHEARPDHVRVLPVLRRLCERHGETVHYATLDGRWVVYRSKLDPPSGAVKLTSVVGGRNAAHTTAVGKLLLSFDLTTLQQVRDWIGNEPLSTPTERSIGTAEELSAELERTRERGYGLDDQENEPGVSCLALPAYLTSPSVPSGAISISGLAYRTPIQTLVDDLPAIRAIVTGTERS
;
A
#
# COMPACT_ATOMS: atom_id res chain seq x y z
N MET A 1 -12.26 -3.08 -11.77
CA MET A 1 -12.03 -4.24 -12.67
C MET A 1 -11.84 -3.67 -14.04
N THR A 2 -10.60 -3.46 -14.46
CA THR A 2 -10.29 -3.05 -15.84
C THR A 2 -10.79 -4.15 -16.76
N ASP A 3 -11.59 -3.78 -17.74
CA ASP A 3 -12.13 -4.69 -18.72
C ASP A 3 -10.99 -5.44 -19.44
N LEU A 4 -10.81 -6.72 -19.10
CA LEU A 4 -9.83 -7.62 -19.71
C LEU A 4 -10.17 -8.01 -21.15
N SER A 5 -11.18 -7.36 -21.77
CA SER A 5 -11.59 -7.61 -23.15
C SER A 5 -10.68 -6.96 -24.20
N GLU A 6 -9.86 -5.98 -23.83
CA GLU A 6 -8.82 -5.47 -24.73
C GLU A 6 -7.70 -6.52 -24.87
N ARG A 7 -7.52 -6.99 -26.08
CA ARG A 7 -6.54 -8.00 -26.46
C ARG A 7 -5.14 -7.48 -26.17
N LEU A 8 -4.58 -7.82 -24.99
CA LEU A 8 -3.20 -7.46 -24.61
C LEU A 8 -2.23 -7.80 -25.74
N VAL A 9 -1.43 -6.85 -26.21
CA VAL A 9 -0.46 -7.03 -27.29
C VAL A 9 0.96 -6.63 -26.84
N GLY A 10 1.96 -7.29 -27.38
CA GLY A 10 3.36 -6.92 -27.18
C GLY A 10 3.80 -6.86 -25.72
N ALA A 11 4.30 -5.70 -25.30
CA ALA A 11 4.86 -5.46 -23.96
C ALA A 11 3.82 -5.62 -22.85
N ASP A 12 2.58 -5.16 -23.05
CA ASP A 12 1.52 -5.23 -22.03
C ASP A 12 1.24 -6.67 -21.62
N ARG A 13 1.26 -7.59 -22.59
CA ARG A 13 1.10 -9.02 -22.30
C ARG A 13 2.25 -9.58 -21.47
N VAL A 14 3.48 -9.18 -21.76
CA VAL A 14 4.66 -9.64 -21.00
C VAL A 14 4.58 -9.15 -19.57
N LEU A 15 4.20 -7.89 -19.36
CA LEU A 15 4.00 -7.32 -18.02
C LEU A 15 2.84 -7.98 -17.27
N ALA A 16 1.73 -8.26 -17.96
CA ALA A 16 0.60 -8.96 -17.35
C ALA A 16 0.96 -10.40 -16.94
N VAL A 17 1.74 -11.14 -17.73
CA VAL A 17 2.26 -12.47 -17.39
C VAL A 17 3.22 -12.38 -16.19
N LEU A 18 4.06 -11.36 -16.10
CA LEU A 18 4.93 -11.14 -14.94
C LEU A 18 4.12 -10.87 -13.67
N ALA A 19 3.09 -10.03 -13.76
CA ALA A 19 2.20 -9.75 -12.64
C ALA A 19 1.42 -10.98 -12.19
N GLU A 20 1.02 -11.84 -13.12
CA GLU A 20 0.34 -13.10 -12.79
C GLU A 20 1.31 -14.10 -12.13
N LEU A 21 2.57 -14.21 -12.58
CA LEU A 21 3.59 -15.03 -11.92
C LEU A 21 3.76 -14.66 -10.43
N ALA A 22 3.71 -13.39 -10.11
CA ALA A 22 3.86 -12.90 -8.73
C ALA A 22 2.74 -13.38 -7.78
N ARG A 23 1.58 -13.80 -8.33
CA ARG A 23 0.46 -14.36 -7.55
C ARG A 23 0.63 -15.84 -7.23
N HIS A 24 1.63 -16.50 -7.82
CA HIS A 24 1.87 -17.92 -7.70
C HIS A 24 3.27 -18.19 -7.11
N PRO A 25 3.48 -17.99 -5.80
CA PRO A 25 4.81 -18.18 -5.17
C PRO A 25 5.34 -19.61 -5.33
N ASP A 26 4.44 -20.58 -5.36
CA ASP A 26 4.80 -22.01 -5.57
C ASP A 26 4.92 -22.40 -7.05
N GLY A 27 4.90 -21.39 -7.94
CA GLY A 27 4.98 -21.56 -9.38
C GLY A 27 3.67 -21.98 -10.05
N ILE A 28 3.57 -21.74 -11.36
CA ILE A 28 2.39 -21.99 -12.20
C ILE A 28 2.78 -22.73 -13.48
N GLY A 29 1.98 -23.72 -13.89
CA GLY A 29 2.12 -24.41 -15.16
C GLY A 29 1.73 -23.55 -16.36
N LEU A 30 2.29 -23.83 -17.56
CA LEU A 30 1.95 -23.09 -18.78
C LEU A 30 0.44 -23.13 -19.08
N GLU A 31 -0.22 -24.23 -18.83
CA GLU A 31 -1.66 -24.41 -19.10
C GLU A 31 -2.52 -23.52 -18.20
N ASP A 32 -2.22 -23.49 -16.90
CA ASP A 32 -2.93 -22.70 -15.92
C ASP A 32 -2.68 -21.22 -16.14
N MET A 33 -1.44 -20.83 -16.47
CA MET A 33 -1.10 -19.48 -16.87
C MET A 33 -1.89 -19.03 -18.13
N ALA A 34 -2.00 -19.90 -19.13
CA ALA A 34 -2.75 -19.61 -20.35
C ALA A 34 -4.26 -19.40 -20.04
N ARG A 35 -4.80 -20.17 -19.11
CA ARG A 35 -6.18 -20.05 -18.62
C ARG A 35 -6.37 -18.75 -17.83
N ALA A 36 -5.48 -18.45 -16.88
CA ALA A 36 -5.53 -17.22 -16.09
C ALA A 36 -5.45 -15.97 -16.96
N MET A 37 -4.64 -16.00 -18.01
CA MET A 37 -4.45 -14.91 -18.94
C MET A 37 -5.51 -14.85 -20.07
N ALA A 38 -6.45 -15.77 -20.11
CA ALA A 38 -7.42 -15.93 -21.22
C ALA A 38 -6.73 -15.86 -22.61
N SER A 39 -5.53 -16.46 -22.74
CA SER A 39 -4.67 -16.32 -23.93
C SER A 39 -4.17 -17.66 -24.42
N PRO A 40 -3.97 -17.84 -25.75
CA PRO A 40 -3.46 -19.10 -26.32
C PRO A 40 -2.09 -19.49 -25.73
N LYS A 41 -1.89 -20.78 -25.41
CA LYS A 41 -0.63 -21.34 -24.89
C LYS A 41 0.63 -20.87 -25.65
N PRO A 42 0.68 -20.84 -27.01
CA PRO A 42 1.86 -20.37 -27.73
C PRO A 42 2.19 -18.91 -27.45
N THR A 43 1.17 -18.09 -27.23
CA THR A 43 1.32 -16.66 -26.94
C THR A 43 1.88 -16.43 -25.53
N VAL A 44 1.34 -17.13 -24.54
CA VAL A 44 1.84 -17.08 -23.15
C VAL A 44 3.25 -17.66 -23.06
N HIS A 45 3.53 -18.77 -23.75
CA HIS A 45 4.86 -19.37 -23.82
C HIS A 45 5.91 -18.37 -24.37
N ARG A 46 5.59 -17.58 -25.41
CA ARG A 46 6.51 -16.54 -25.93
C ARG A 46 6.77 -15.45 -24.91
N ALA A 47 5.75 -15.02 -24.16
CA ALA A 47 5.93 -14.05 -23.08
C ALA A 47 6.80 -14.59 -21.94
N LEU A 48 6.53 -15.80 -21.47
CA LEU A 48 7.35 -16.50 -20.46
C LEU A 48 8.79 -16.70 -20.94
N ALA A 49 9.00 -17.06 -22.21
CA ALA A 49 10.33 -17.20 -22.79
C ALA A 49 11.09 -15.86 -22.84
N ALA A 50 10.38 -14.74 -23.11
CA ALA A 50 10.98 -13.41 -23.03
C ALA A 50 11.39 -13.04 -21.58
N LEU A 51 10.50 -13.26 -20.61
CA LEU A 51 10.79 -13.07 -19.19
C LEU A 51 11.95 -13.92 -18.71
N ARG A 52 12.03 -15.19 -19.12
CA ARG A 52 13.16 -16.09 -18.78
C ARG A 52 14.48 -15.60 -19.36
N ARG A 53 14.51 -15.16 -20.62
CA ARG A 53 15.74 -14.58 -21.22
C ARG A 53 16.22 -13.34 -20.50
N ALA A 54 15.29 -12.57 -19.96
CA ALA A 54 15.59 -11.36 -19.18
C ALA A 54 15.84 -11.63 -17.67
N GLY A 55 15.75 -12.90 -17.24
CA GLY A 55 15.94 -13.27 -15.83
C GLY A 55 14.76 -12.98 -14.90
N PHE A 56 13.63 -12.46 -15.43
CA PHE A 56 12.44 -12.14 -14.65
C PHE A 56 11.54 -13.33 -14.35
N ALA A 57 11.72 -14.43 -15.05
CA ALA A 57 11.08 -15.72 -14.77
C ALA A 57 12.12 -16.83 -14.79
N ALA A 58 11.89 -17.87 -14.00
CA ALA A 58 12.62 -19.11 -14.00
C ALA A 58 11.65 -20.29 -14.16
N GLN A 59 12.19 -21.50 -14.35
CA GLN A 59 11.40 -22.70 -14.36
C GLN A 59 11.99 -23.65 -13.32
N ASP A 60 11.15 -24.13 -12.41
CA ASP A 60 11.56 -25.06 -11.37
C ASP A 60 11.82 -26.48 -11.91
N GLY A 61 12.28 -27.39 -11.04
CA GLY A 61 12.57 -28.78 -11.40
C GLY A 61 11.35 -29.61 -11.85
N HIS A 62 10.14 -29.07 -11.67
CA HIS A 62 8.87 -29.69 -12.09
C HIS A 62 8.27 -29.04 -13.34
N GLY A 63 9.02 -28.12 -13.98
CA GLY A 63 8.57 -27.43 -15.17
C GLY A 63 7.58 -26.28 -14.94
N ARG A 64 7.35 -25.87 -13.68
CA ARG A 64 6.50 -24.74 -13.33
C ARG A 64 7.29 -23.44 -13.44
N TYR A 65 6.63 -22.37 -13.85
CA TYR A 65 7.22 -21.06 -13.94
C TYR A 65 7.07 -20.32 -12.60
N VAL A 66 8.18 -19.70 -12.16
CA VAL A 66 8.29 -18.88 -10.95
C VAL A 66 8.91 -17.52 -11.30
N LEU A 67 8.81 -16.54 -10.40
CA LEU A 67 9.59 -15.32 -10.53
C LEU A 67 11.08 -15.62 -10.53
N GLY A 68 11.82 -14.94 -11.42
CA GLY A 68 13.27 -15.07 -11.54
C GLY A 68 14.03 -14.09 -10.64
N ASP A 69 15.30 -14.39 -10.39
CA ASP A 69 16.17 -13.65 -9.46
C ASP A 69 16.39 -12.18 -9.88
N GLU A 70 16.31 -11.86 -11.17
CA GLU A 70 16.46 -10.49 -11.66
C GLU A 70 15.37 -9.56 -11.11
N PHE A 71 14.15 -10.07 -10.95
CA PHE A 71 13.09 -9.32 -10.29
C PHE A 71 13.47 -8.96 -8.85
N LEU A 72 13.95 -9.93 -8.09
CA LEU A 72 14.39 -9.72 -6.70
C LEU A 72 15.59 -8.78 -6.63
N ARG A 73 16.58 -8.97 -7.52
CA ARG A 73 17.78 -8.12 -7.58
C ARG A 73 17.41 -6.64 -7.82
N LEU A 74 16.53 -6.35 -8.78
CA LEU A 74 16.09 -4.98 -9.07
C LEU A 74 15.24 -4.42 -7.94
N ALA A 75 14.35 -5.21 -7.35
CA ALA A 75 13.51 -4.79 -6.23
C ALA A 75 14.37 -4.41 -5.01
N PHE A 76 15.35 -5.24 -4.63
CA PHE A 76 16.24 -4.96 -3.51
C PHE A 76 17.18 -3.78 -3.80
N ALA A 77 17.78 -3.71 -4.98
CA ALA A 77 18.63 -2.58 -5.36
C ALA A 77 17.87 -1.25 -5.31
N HIS A 78 16.61 -1.24 -5.76
CA HIS A 78 15.76 -0.05 -5.66
C HIS A 78 15.38 0.27 -4.21
N HIS A 79 15.09 -0.75 -3.40
CA HIS A 79 14.75 -0.59 -1.99
C HIS A 79 15.93 -0.03 -1.18
N GLU A 80 17.14 -0.57 -1.40
CA GLU A 80 18.35 -0.08 -0.75
C GLU A 80 18.75 1.34 -1.18
N ALA A 81 18.50 1.69 -2.44
CA ALA A 81 18.78 3.05 -2.96
C ALA A 81 17.82 4.11 -2.38
N ARG A 82 16.70 3.70 -1.75
CA ARG A 82 15.77 4.59 -1.05
C ARG A 82 15.89 4.39 0.46
N PRO A 83 16.71 5.19 1.17
CA PRO A 83 16.97 5.01 2.60
C PRO A 83 15.77 5.34 3.50
N ASP A 84 14.64 5.78 2.96
CA ASP A 84 13.46 6.18 3.73
C ASP A 84 12.97 5.06 4.65
N HIS A 85 12.94 3.82 4.18
CA HIS A 85 12.53 2.68 5.00
C HIS A 85 13.49 2.43 6.18
N VAL A 86 14.80 2.68 5.99
CA VAL A 86 15.79 2.55 7.07
C VAL A 86 15.63 3.69 8.07
N ARG A 87 15.39 4.91 7.59
CA ARG A 87 15.21 6.10 8.43
C ARG A 87 13.98 6.04 9.31
N VAL A 88 12.89 5.42 8.83
CA VAL A 88 11.64 5.31 9.60
C VAL A 88 11.64 4.15 10.61
N LEU A 89 12.49 3.12 10.44
CA LEU A 89 12.48 1.93 11.29
C LEU A 89 12.57 2.22 12.79
N PRO A 90 13.43 3.14 13.29
CA PRO A 90 13.46 3.47 14.72
C PRO A 90 12.12 4.03 15.22
N VAL A 91 11.48 4.88 14.41
CA VAL A 91 10.15 5.46 14.72
C VAL A 91 9.08 4.36 14.76
N LEU A 92 9.04 3.49 13.72
CA LEU A 92 8.09 2.39 13.67
C LEU A 92 8.23 1.46 14.87
N ARG A 93 9.49 1.15 15.28
CA ARG A 93 9.76 0.28 16.44
C ARG A 93 9.21 0.89 17.74
N ARG A 94 9.48 2.16 17.99
CA ARG A 94 9.00 2.85 19.20
C ARG A 94 7.48 2.93 19.25
N LEU A 95 6.81 3.22 18.14
CA LEU A 95 5.35 3.24 18.05
C LEU A 95 4.76 1.84 18.25
N CYS A 96 5.37 0.82 17.65
CA CYS A 96 4.94 -0.57 17.79
C CYS A 96 5.09 -1.07 19.24
N GLU A 97 6.22 -0.77 19.89
CA GLU A 97 6.46 -1.10 21.31
C GLU A 97 5.48 -0.38 22.24
N ARG A 98 5.19 0.89 21.98
CA ARG A 98 4.28 1.69 22.80
C ARG A 98 2.84 1.21 22.72
N HIS A 99 2.35 0.93 21.53
CA HIS A 99 0.93 0.64 21.31
C HIS A 99 0.61 -0.85 21.22
N GLY A 100 1.61 -1.72 20.99
CA GLY A 100 1.38 -3.14 20.74
C GLY A 100 0.59 -3.42 19.47
N GLU A 101 0.63 -2.50 18.50
CA GLU A 101 -0.13 -2.53 17.25
C GLU A 101 0.78 -2.54 16.03
N THR A 102 0.24 -2.93 14.87
CA THR A 102 0.97 -2.88 13.60
C THR A 102 1.22 -1.43 13.17
N VAL A 103 2.44 -1.13 12.79
CA VAL A 103 2.86 0.21 12.34
C VAL A 103 3.37 0.13 10.91
N HIS A 104 2.98 1.10 10.07
CA HIS A 104 3.42 1.17 8.68
C HIS A 104 4.08 2.51 8.37
N TYR A 105 5.00 2.50 7.41
CA TYR A 105 5.34 3.65 6.60
C TYR A 105 4.86 3.40 5.18
N ALA A 106 4.14 4.35 4.61
CA ALA A 106 3.58 4.21 3.28
C ALA A 106 3.62 5.54 2.51
N THR A 107 3.58 5.44 1.18
CA THR A 107 3.62 6.56 0.23
C THR A 107 2.37 6.54 -0.64
N LEU A 108 2.03 7.70 -1.22
CA LEU A 108 0.97 7.81 -2.20
C LEU A 108 1.52 7.48 -3.60
N ASP A 109 0.76 6.71 -4.38
CA ASP A 109 1.01 6.37 -5.78
C ASP A 109 -0.32 6.49 -6.55
N GLY A 110 -0.60 7.66 -7.08
CA GLY A 110 -1.87 7.97 -7.73
C GLY A 110 -3.06 7.78 -6.80
N ARG A 111 -3.90 6.77 -7.08
CA ARG A 111 -5.08 6.44 -6.27
C ARG A 111 -4.81 5.44 -5.14
N TRP A 112 -3.55 5.04 -4.95
CA TRP A 112 -3.16 3.96 -4.05
C TRP A 112 -2.18 4.42 -2.99
N VAL A 113 -2.32 3.89 -1.80
CA VAL A 113 -1.28 3.86 -0.78
C VAL A 113 -0.43 2.61 -1.01
N VAL A 114 0.89 2.77 -1.02
CA VAL A 114 1.85 1.67 -1.14
C VAL A 114 2.65 1.55 0.15
N TYR A 115 2.57 0.40 0.81
CA TYR A 115 3.31 0.12 2.04
C TYR A 115 4.79 -0.09 1.73
N ARG A 116 5.66 0.75 2.28
CA ARG A 116 7.12 0.70 2.11
C ARG A 116 7.83 0.00 3.26
N SER A 117 7.25 0.10 4.46
CA SER A 117 7.73 -0.61 5.65
C SER A 117 6.56 -1.01 6.52
N LYS A 118 6.70 -2.13 7.21
CA LYS A 118 5.75 -2.66 8.17
C LYS A 118 6.48 -3.22 9.36
N LEU A 119 5.97 -2.99 10.55
CA LEU A 119 6.42 -3.64 11.77
C LEU A 119 5.20 -4.17 12.51
N ASP A 120 5.16 -5.46 12.72
CA ASP A 120 4.13 -6.12 13.51
C ASP A 120 4.57 -6.19 14.98
N PRO A 121 3.61 -6.14 15.93
CA PRO A 121 3.92 -6.31 17.35
C PRO A 121 4.49 -7.71 17.61
N PRO A 122 5.29 -7.88 18.69
CA PRO A 122 5.81 -9.18 19.10
C PRO A 122 4.66 -10.15 19.43
N SER A 123 4.99 -11.42 19.57
CA SER A 123 4.07 -12.57 19.70
C SER A 123 2.84 -12.33 20.57
N GLY A 124 1.68 -12.85 20.16
CA GLY A 124 0.40 -12.79 20.87
C GLY A 124 -0.60 -11.75 20.36
N ALA A 125 -0.18 -10.85 19.47
CA ALA A 125 -1.07 -9.90 18.81
C ALA A 125 -1.58 -10.43 17.47
N VAL A 126 -2.79 -10.03 17.08
CA VAL A 126 -3.32 -10.29 15.74
C VAL A 126 -2.50 -9.49 14.74
N LYS A 127 -1.92 -10.17 13.76
CA LYS A 127 -1.21 -9.53 12.65
C LYS A 127 -2.20 -9.14 11.56
N LEU A 128 -2.11 -7.89 11.12
CA LEU A 128 -2.90 -7.44 9.98
C LEU A 128 -2.40 -8.07 8.67
N THR A 129 -3.30 -8.25 7.72
CA THR A 129 -3.06 -8.90 6.43
C THR A 129 -2.20 -8.07 5.47
N SER A 130 -1.97 -6.79 5.79
CA SER A 130 -1.12 -5.89 5.00
C SER A 130 0.30 -6.44 4.82
N VAL A 131 0.88 -6.24 3.64
CA VAL A 131 2.26 -6.65 3.30
C VAL A 131 3.03 -5.47 2.71
N VAL A 132 4.36 -5.46 2.87
CA VAL A 132 5.24 -4.50 2.19
C VAL A 132 5.10 -4.68 0.68
N GLY A 133 4.94 -3.58 -0.05
CA GLY A 133 4.60 -3.58 -1.49
C GLY A 133 3.10 -3.72 -1.78
N GLY A 134 2.28 -4.08 -0.78
CA GLY A 134 0.83 -4.11 -0.91
C GLY A 134 0.23 -2.72 -1.15
N ARG A 135 -0.97 -2.69 -1.72
CA ARG A 135 -1.68 -1.45 -2.09
C ARG A 135 -3.09 -1.45 -1.50
N ASN A 136 -3.50 -0.29 -1.00
CA ASN A 136 -4.89 -0.01 -0.60
C ASN A 136 -5.37 1.29 -1.23
N ALA A 137 -6.68 1.42 -1.41
CA ALA A 137 -7.27 2.65 -1.94
C ALA A 137 -6.98 3.84 -1.02
N ALA A 138 -6.45 4.94 -1.58
CA ALA A 138 -6.00 6.06 -0.76
C ALA A 138 -7.15 6.71 0.03
N HIS A 139 -8.34 6.81 -0.54
CA HIS A 139 -9.49 7.47 0.08
C HIS A 139 -10.07 6.69 1.29
N THR A 140 -9.77 5.40 1.45
CA THR A 140 -10.26 4.59 2.58
C THR A 140 -9.24 4.45 3.70
N THR A 141 -7.99 4.89 3.51
CA THR A 141 -6.92 4.70 4.49
C THR A 141 -6.54 6.00 5.20
N ALA A 142 -6.13 5.91 6.47
CA ALA A 142 -5.63 7.05 7.23
C ALA A 142 -4.43 7.73 6.53
N VAL A 143 -3.47 6.94 6.04
CA VAL A 143 -2.30 7.41 5.29
C VAL A 143 -2.72 8.12 4.01
N GLY A 144 -3.61 7.51 3.25
CA GLY A 144 -4.01 8.05 1.96
C GLY A 144 -4.78 9.35 2.09
N LYS A 145 -5.78 9.43 2.98
CA LYS A 145 -6.52 10.67 3.24
C LYS A 145 -5.60 11.78 3.74
N LEU A 146 -4.63 11.45 4.60
CA LEU A 146 -3.64 12.41 5.05
C LEU A 146 -2.80 12.94 3.91
N LEU A 147 -2.22 12.08 3.07
CA LEU A 147 -1.35 12.51 1.97
C LEU A 147 -2.14 13.26 0.89
N LEU A 148 -3.35 12.78 0.53
CA LEU A 148 -4.24 13.48 -0.39
C LEU A 148 -4.61 14.87 0.10
N SER A 149 -4.72 15.08 1.42
CA SER A 149 -5.08 16.38 1.98
C SER A 149 -4.06 17.49 1.73
N PHE A 150 -2.80 17.16 1.42
CA PHE A 150 -1.77 18.14 1.02
C PHE A 150 -1.95 18.61 -0.43
N ASP A 151 -2.44 17.75 -1.31
CA ASP A 151 -2.51 18.01 -2.76
C ASP A 151 -3.91 18.45 -3.20
N LEU A 152 -4.96 17.85 -2.62
CA LEU A 152 -6.35 18.05 -3.02
C LEU A 152 -7.06 19.01 -2.05
N THR A 153 -7.02 20.31 -2.36
CA THR A 153 -7.56 21.37 -1.48
C THR A 153 -8.94 21.87 -1.88
N THR A 154 -9.44 21.50 -3.05
CA THR A 154 -10.76 21.90 -3.56
C THR A 154 -11.56 20.67 -4.02
N LEU A 155 -12.90 20.80 -3.99
CA LEU A 155 -13.80 19.76 -4.48
C LEU A 155 -13.53 19.42 -5.96
N GLN A 156 -13.15 20.41 -6.79
CA GLN A 156 -12.86 20.17 -8.19
C GLN A 156 -11.62 19.29 -8.35
N GLN A 157 -10.54 19.55 -7.59
CA GLN A 157 -9.35 18.70 -7.59
C GLN A 157 -9.66 17.27 -7.14
N VAL A 158 -10.56 17.11 -6.16
CA VAL A 158 -11.02 15.77 -5.72
C VAL A 158 -11.76 15.06 -6.85
N ARG A 159 -12.67 15.75 -7.56
CA ARG A 159 -13.39 15.18 -8.71
C ARG A 159 -12.43 14.78 -9.85
N ASP A 160 -11.46 15.63 -10.15
CA ASP A 160 -10.45 15.37 -11.19
C ASP A 160 -9.57 14.17 -10.81
N TRP A 161 -9.21 14.04 -9.53
CA TRP A 161 -8.45 12.90 -9.00
C TRP A 161 -9.25 11.58 -9.04
N ILE A 162 -10.55 11.62 -8.73
CA ILE A 162 -11.45 10.46 -8.84
C ILE A 162 -11.59 10.04 -10.30
N GLY A 163 -11.69 11.00 -11.24
CA GLY A 163 -11.90 10.75 -12.64
C GLY A 163 -13.23 10.03 -12.93
N ASN A 164 -13.22 9.12 -13.88
CA ASN A 164 -14.43 8.40 -14.33
C ASN A 164 -14.69 7.09 -13.56
N GLU A 165 -13.75 6.62 -12.75
CA GLU A 165 -13.92 5.37 -12.00
C GLU A 165 -14.49 5.68 -10.61
N PRO A 166 -15.56 4.97 -10.18
CA PRO A 166 -16.15 5.17 -8.87
C PRO A 166 -15.14 4.86 -7.75
N LEU A 167 -15.34 5.48 -6.59
CA LEU A 167 -14.61 5.14 -5.38
C LEU A 167 -15.03 3.74 -4.92
N SER A 168 -14.06 2.90 -4.53
CA SER A 168 -14.36 1.61 -3.92
C SER A 168 -14.87 1.80 -2.49
N THR A 169 -15.90 1.07 -2.11
CA THR A 169 -16.48 1.12 -0.76
C THR A 169 -16.43 -0.28 -0.12
N PRO A 170 -15.24 -0.72 0.35
CA PRO A 170 -15.07 -2.07 0.92
C PRO A 170 -15.85 -2.29 2.21
N THR A 171 -16.28 -1.22 2.88
CA THR A 171 -17.12 -1.28 4.08
C THR A 171 -18.29 -0.29 3.98
N GLU A 172 -19.26 -0.42 4.88
CA GLU A 172 -20.37 0.54 4.99
C GLU A 172 -19.93 1.93 5.47
N ARG A 173 -18.70 2.04 6.03
CA ARG A 173 -18.13 3.29 6.50
C ARG A 173 -17.23 3.98 5.46
N SER A 174 -16.97 3.31 4.36
CA SER A 174 -16.11 3.86 3.30
C SER A 174 -16.73 5.10 2.68
N ILE A 175 -15.90 6.11 2.44
CA ILE A 175 -16.27 7.31 1.69
C ILE A 175 -16.55 6.92 0.24
N GLY A 176 -17.74 7.28 -0.26
CA GLY A 176 -18.21 6.89 -1.60
C GLY A 176 -18.34 8.03 -2.60
N THR A 177 -18.28 9.30 -2.15
CA THR A 177 -18.52 10.47 -3.01
C THR A 177 -17.37 11.48 -2.96
N ALA A 178 -17.30 12.32 -4.00
CA ALA A 178 -16.30 13.40 -4.05
C ALA A 178 -16.53 14.44 -2.95
N GLU A 179 -17.78 14.73 -2.64
CA GLU A 179 -18.18 15.68 -1.62
C GLU A 179 -17.76 15.22 -0.23
N GLU A 180 -18.03 13.96 0.11
CA GLU A 180 -17.61 13.36 1.38
C GLU A 180 -16.09 13.34 1.51
N LEU A 181 -15.38 12.93 0.44
CA LEU A 181 -13.93 12.91 0.44
C LEU A 181 -13.36 14.30 0.60
N SER A 182 -13.87 15.30 -0.12
CA SER A 182 -13.42 16.70 -0.01
C SER A 182 -13.57 17.23 1.42
N ALA A 183 -14.73 16.98 2.05
CA ALA A 183 -14.98 17.37 3.43
C ALA A 183 -14.04 16.66 4.43
N GLU A 184 -13.76 15.38 4.20
CA GLU A 184 -12.83 14.63 5.06
C GLU A 184 -11.37 15.09 4.89
N LEU A 185 -10.95 15.43 3.66
CA LEU A 185 -9.61 15.99 3.44
C LEU A 185 -9.44 17.37 4.09
N GLU A 186 -10.49 18.19 4.11
CA GLU A 186 -10.49 19.47 4.83
C GLU A 186 -10.31 19.27 6.34
N ARG A 187 -11.14 18.41 6.95
CA ARG A 187 -10.99 18.02 8.37
C ARG A 187 -9.60 17.43 8.68
N THR A 188 -9.05 16.63 7.75
CA THR A 188 -7.71 16.04 7.89
C THR A 188 -6.62 17.11 7.90
N ARG A 189 -6.71 18.15 7.06
CA ARG A 189 -5.79 19.30 7.07
C ARG A 189 -5.86 20.08 8.38
N GLU A 190 -7.07 20.37 8.84
CA GLU A 190 -7.30 21.15 10.07
C GLU A 190 -6.73 20.46 11.30
N ARG A 191 -6.97 19.17 11.45
CA ARG A 191 -6.48 18.39 12.59
C ARG A 191 -5.01 17.96 12.47
N GLY A 192 -4.45 17.91 11.24
CA GLY A 192 -3.05 17.57 10.97
C GLY A 192 -2.69 16.10 11.15
N TYR A 193 -3.68 15.21 11.07
CA TYR A 193 -3.51 13.74 11.07
C TYR A 193 -4.65 13.05 10.33
N GLY A 194 -4.36 11.89 9.75
CA GLY A 194 -5.34 11.06 9.05
C GLY A 194 -5.98 10.04 9.98
N LEU A 195 -7.25 9.73 9.74
CA LEU A 195 -7.99 8.67 10.43
C LEU A 195 -8.61 7.72 9.41
N ASP A 196 -8.68 6.44 9.78
CA ASP A 196 -9.49 5.41 9.13
C ASP A 196 -10.21 4.67 10.26
N ASP A 197 -11.51 4.91 10.41
CA ASP A 197 -12.35 4.19 11.38
C ASP A 197 -13.14 3.11 10.66
N GLN A 198 -12.45 2.02 10.34
CA GLN A 198 -13.06 0.84 9.70
C GLN A 198 -13.57 1.13 8.27
N GLU A 199 -12.95 2.08 7.58
CA GLU A 199 -13.30 2.46 6.21
C GLU A 199 -12.65 1.53 5.18
N ASN A 200 -11.39 1.09 5.43
CA ASN A 200 -10.66 0.20 4.56
C ASN A 200 -10.94 -1.29 4.84
N GLU A 201 -11.06 -1.65 6.12
CA GLU A 201 -11.30 -3.03 6.56
C GLU A 201 -12.19 -3.02 7.82
N PRO A 202 -13.29 -3.81 7.86
CA PRO A 202 -14.14 -3.90 9.04
C PRO A 202 -13.32 -4.35 10.26
N GLY A 203 -13.52 -3.67 11.39
CA GLY A 203 -12.84 -4.00 12.64
C GLY A 203 -11.40 -3.49 12.76
N VAL A 204 -10.87 -2.77 11.76
CA VAL A 204 -9.53 -2.15 11.81
C VAL A 204 -9.66 -0.64 11.81
N SER A 205 -8.99 0.01 12.76
CA SER A 205 -8.90 1.48 12.84
C SER A 205 -7.45 1.93 12.79
N CYS A 206 -7.21 3.05 12.09
CA CYS A 206 -5.85 3.57 11.88
C CYS A 206 -5.77 5.07 12.14
N LEU A 207 -4.64 5.50 12.70
CA LEU A 207 -4.24 6.90 12.80
C LEU A 207 -2.92 7.10 12.07
N ALA A 208 -2.80 8.15 11.25
CA ALA A 208 -1.59 8.45 10.49
C ALA A 208 -1.08 9.88 10.73
N LEU A 209 0.25 10.01 10.79
CA LEU A 209 0.97 11.29 10.83
C LEU A 209 1.92 11.42 9.63
N PRO A 210 2.16 12.66 9.13
CA PRO A 210 3.08 12.87 8.01
C PRO A 210 4.53 12.62 8.43
N ALA A 211 5.29 12.00 7.53
CA ALA A 211 6.74 11.75 7.69
C ALA A 211 7.54 12.68 6.76
N TYR A 212 8.29 13.60 7.34
CA TYR A 212 9.12 14.58 6.64
C TYR A 212 10.57 14.09 6.61
N LEU A 213 10.96 13.30 5.58
CA LEU A 213 12.29 12.70 5.50
C LEU A 213 13.26 13.53 4.66
N THR A 214 12.78 14.18 3.61
CA THR A 214 13.63 14.91 2.63
C THR A 214 13.30 16.39 2.54
N SER A 215 12.11 16.80 2.94
CA SER A 215 11.64 18.19 2.95
C SER A 215 10.96 18.50 4.27
N PRO A 216 11.13 19.70 4.85
CA PRO A 216 10.44 20.10 6.07
C PRO A 216 8.96 20.47 5.86
N SER A 217 8.54 20.71 4.61
CA SER A 217 7.19 21.18 4.27
C SER A 217 6.37 20.22 3.42
N VAL A 218 7.03 19.25 2.75
CA VAL A 218 6.36 18.25 1.90
C VAL A 218 6.62 16.88 2.50
N PRO A 219 5.59 16.13 2.91
CA PRO A 219 5.79 14.80 3.48
C PRO A 219 6.28 13.83 2.42
N SER A 220 7.31 13.04 2.75
CA SER A 220 7.83 11.96 1.91
C SER A 220 6.91 10.74 1.91
N GLY A 221 5.97 10.69 2.83
CA GLY A 221 5.01 9.63 3.08
C GLY A 221 4.33 9.86 4.41
N ALA A 222 3.69 8.84 4.96
CA ALA A 222 3.08 8.91 6.28
C ALA A 222 3.35 7.63 7.09
N ILE A 223 3.35 7.78 8.40
CA ILE A 223 3.45 6.66 9.36
C ILE A 223 2.07 6.47 9.99
N SER A 224 1.58 5.23 10.00
CA SER A 224 0.30 4.89 10.63
C SER A 224 0.44 3.83 11.70
N ILE A 225 -0.39 3.92 12.73
CA ILE A 225 -0.67 2.87 13.71
C ILE A 225 -2.01 2.28 13.34
N SER A 226 -2.08 0.97 13.19
CA SER A 226 -3.26 0.23 12.77
C SER A 226 -3.57 -0.87 13.76
N GLY A 227 -4.72 -0.79 14.40
CA GLY A 227 -5.15 -1.72 15.44
C GLY A 227 -6.57 -2.25 15.22
N LEU A 228 -6.89 -3.32 15.95
CA LEU A 228 -8.24 -3.85 15.96
C LEU A 228 -9.15 -2.92 16.79
N ALA A 229 -10.23 -2.42 16.16
CA ALA A 229 -11.11 -1.40 16.74
C ALA A 229 -11.68 -1.78 18.12
N TYR A 230 -11.92 -3.08 18.38
CA TYR A 230 -12.41 -3.55 19.68
C TYR A 230 -11.33 -3.53 20.79
N ARG A 231 -10.03 -3.64 20.41
CA ARG A 231 -8.90 -3.65 21.34
C ARG A 231 -8.29 -2.26 21.51
N THR A 232 -8.11 -1.57 20.39
CA THR A 232 -7.55 -0.23 20.32
C THR A 232 -8.53 0.68 19.54
N PRO A 233 -9.59 1.16 20.21
CA PRO A 233 -10.52 2.11 19.62
C PRO A 233 -9.78 3.33 19.09
N ILE A 234 -10.25 3.92 17.99
CA ILE A 234 -9.60 5.07 17.35
C ILE A 234 -9.35 6.23 18.33
N GLN A 235 -10.26 6.43 19.28
CA GLN A 235 -10.14 7.48 20.29
C GLN A 235 -8.89 7.28 21.17
N THR A 236 -8.52 6.04 21.49
CA THR A 236 -7.28 5.74 22.25
C THR A 236 -6.04 6.26 21.54
N LEU A 237 -5.97 6.13 20.22
CA LEU A 237 -4.87 6.67 19.43
C LEU A 237 -4.92 8.21 19.35
N VAL A 238 -6.11 8.79 19.27
CA VAL A 238 -6.30 10.24 19.27
C VAL A 238 -5.91 10.86 20.61
N ASP A 239 -6.26 10.21 21.70
CA ASP A 239 -5.91 10.69 23.06
C ASP A 239 -4.38 10.66 23.30
N ASP A 240 -3.66 9.71 22.67
CA ASP A 240 -2.19 9.60 22.75
C ASP A 240 -1.46 10.38 21.62
N LEU A 241 -2.18 11.15 20.81
CA LEU A 241 -1.62 11.90 19.69
C LEU A 241 -0.39 12.76 20.05
N PRO A 242 -0.32 13.46 21.22
CA PRO A 242 0.87 14.22 21.58
C PRO A 242 2.14 13.34 21.65
N ALA A 243 2.05 12.14 22.25
CA ALA A 243 3.18 11.21 22.35
C ALA A 243 3.51 10.59 20.98
N ILE A 244 2.50 10.18 20.19
CA ILE A 244 2.70 9.68 18.83
C ILE A 244 3.42 10.72 18.00
N ARG A 245 3.01 11.98 18.05
CA ARG A 245 3.62 13.09 17.32
C ARG A 245 5.06 13.32 17.75
N ALA A 246 5.36 13.29 19.05
CA ALA A 246 6.70 13.45 19.59
C ALA A 246 7.65 12.33 19.09
N ILE A 247 7.18 11.08 19.01
CA ILE A 247 7.94 9.96 18.45
C ILE A 247 8.22 10.19 16.96
N VAL A 248 7.18 10.55 16.18
CA VAL A 248 7.31 10.74 14.71
C VAL A 248 8.24 11.90 14.37
N THR A 249 8.21 12.98 15.16
CA THR A 249 9.04 14.18 14.93
C THR A 249 10.41 14.13 15.60
N GLY A 250 10.68 13.11 16.44
CA GLY A 250 11.93 13.00 17.18
C GLY A 250 12.09 14.06 18.29
N THR A 251 11.00 14.65 18.77
CA THR A 251 11.01 15.72 19.78
C THR A 251 10.77 15.20 21.22
N GLU A 252 10.78 13.89 21.41
CA GLU A 252 10.69 13.32 22.78
C GLU A 252 11.87 13.78 23.63
N ARG A 253 11.56 14.35 24.80
CA ARG A 253 12.55 14.58 25.83
C ARG A 253 12.93 13.22 26.44
N SER A 254 14.20 12.89 26.36
CA SER A 254 14.82 11.75 27.09
C SER A 254 14.54 11.83 28.56
#